data_d4424aa2d047f222a509857c62c347e9
#
_entry.id   d4424aa2d047f222a509857c62c347e9
#
_cell.length_a   1.000
_cell.length_b   1.000
_cell.length_c   1.000
_cell.angle_alpha   90.00
_cell.angle_beta   90.00
_cell.angle_gamma   90.00
#
_symmetry.space_group_name_H-M   'P 1'
#
loop_
_entity.id
_entity.type
_entity.pdbx_description
1 polymer ?
#
loop_
_entity_poly.entity_id
_entity_poly.type
_entity_poly.pdbx_seq_one_letter_code
_entity_poly.pdbx_strand_id
1 'polypeptide(L)'
;AQPPEYDLAFVLRADERIMWPLEAKVLETPGAVAAYAHDVENEFLKCRYAPFSSSGAMVAYLISGAATDALSSIATRLGCELHEVVGHSARPNRYSKHTRCVPPGKTYPSSFDCYHLVLEYPGLTRSRVSTR
;
A
#
# COMPACT_ATOMS: atom_id res chain seq x y z
N ALA A 1 12.09 19.00 9.14
CA ALA A 1 11.42 18.18 8.15
C ALA A 1 9.97 17.94 8.54
N GLN A 2 9.12 17.89 7.55
CA GLN A 2 7.70 17.60 7.79
C GLN A 2 7.50 16.16 8.22
N PRO A 3 6.64 15.90 9.22
CA PRO A 3 6.32 14.52 9.55
C PRO A 3 5.68 13.79 8.36
N PRO A 4 5.85 12.47 8.25
CA PRO A 4 5.20 11.72 7.19
C PRO A 4 3.68 11.76 7.35
N GLU A 5 2.98 11.84 6.23
CA GLU A 5 1.52 11.89 6.19
C GLU A 5 1.00 10.65 5.47
N TYR A 6 0.10 9.95 6.11
CA TYR A 6 -0.64 8.82 5.57
C TYR A 6 -2.14 9.11 5.72
N ASP A 7 -2.96 8.41 4.93
CA ASP A 7 -4.39 8.74 4.90
C ASP A 7 -5.15 8.29 6.14
N LEU A 8 -4.78 7.13 6.70
CA LEU A 8 -5.46 6.55 7.85
C LEU A 8 -4.51 5.63 8.58
N ALA A 9 -4.69 5.46 9.88
CA ALA A 9 -3.93 4.48 10.65
C ALA A 9 -4.76 3.91 11.78
N PHE A 10 -4.53 2.63 12.07
CA PHE A 10 -4.95 2.01 13.32
C PHE A 10 -3.78 2.09 14.28
N VAL A 11 -4.03 2.52 15.51
CA VAL A 11 -2.98 2.77 16.50
C VAL A 11 -3.18 1.87 17.70
N LEU A 12 -2.08 1.25 18.18
CA LEU A 12 -2.15 0.44 19.39
C LEU A 12 -2.30 1.36 20.61
N ARG A 13 -3.36 1.17 21.39
CA ARG A 13 -3.66 2.04 22.53
C ARG A 13 -2.59 2.01 23.61
N ALA A 14 -1.94 0.86 23.79
CA ALA A 14 -0.88 0.70 24.79
C ALA A 14 0.40 1.42 24.40
N ASP A 15 0.68 1.57 23.10
CA ASP A 15 1.85 2.27 22.61
C ASP A 15 1.53 2.88 21.23
N GLU A 16 1.26 4.18 21.22
CA GLU A 16 0.84 4.89 20.02
C GLU A 16 1.91 5.00 18.94
N ARG A 17 3.15 4.61 19.22
CA ARG A 17 4.18 4.50 18.20
C ARG A 17 3.96 3.29 17.30
N ILE A 18 3.23 2.29 17.78
CA ILE A 18 2.89 1.11 17.01
C ILE A 18 1.57 1.35 16.29
N MET A 19 1.63 1.45 14.97
CA MET A 19 0.48 1.77 14.15
C MET A 19 0.46 0.92 12.89
N TRP A 20 -0.70 0.84 12.27
CA TRP A 20 -0.89 0.16 10.99
C TRP A 20 -1.50 1.18 10.02
N PRO A 21 -0.65 1.92 9.31
CA PRO A 21 -1.13 2.97 8.41
C PRO A 21 -1.62 2.42 7.08
N LEU A 22 -2.57 3.13 6.49
CA LEU A 22 -3.08 2.87 5.16
C LEU A 22 -2.85 4.10 4.30
N GLU A 23 -2.33 3.89 3.11
CA GLU A 23 -2.17 4.92 2.10
C GLU A 23 -3.03 4.56 0.90
N ALA A 24 -3.88 5.47 0.45
CA ALA A 24 -4.81 5.21 -0.64
C ALA A 24 -4.32 5.86 -1.94
N LYS A 25 -4.47 5.14 -3.05
CA LYS A 25 -4.17 5.64 -4.39
C LYS A 25 -5.27 5.22 -5.36
N VAL A 26 -5.67 6.14 -6.22
CA VAL A 26 -6.60 5.84 -7.32
C VAL A 26 -5.77 5.36 -8.51
N LEU A 27 -6.08 4.17 -8.99
CA LEU A 27 -5.38 3.57 -10.12
C LEU A 27 -6.24 3.67 -11.37
N GLU A 28 -6.03 4.73 -12.14
CA GLU A 28 -6.76 4.96 -13.40
C GLU A 28 -5.84 5.01 -14.62
N THR A 29 -4.51 5.13 -14.41
CA THR A 29 -3.53 5.21 -15.48
C THR A 29 -2.28 4.42 -15.12
N PRO A 30 -1.44 4.04 -16.11
CA PRO A 30 -0.16 3.39 -15.82
C PRO A 30 0.75 4.22 -14.91
N GLY A 31 0.69 5.55 -15.00
CA GLY A 31 1.49 6.42 -14.13
C GLY A 31 1.09 6.34 -12.66
N ALA A 32 -0.16 6.01 -12.38
CA ALA A 32 -0.64 5.85 -11.00
C ALA A 32 0.05 4.67 -10.31
N VAL A 33 0.38 3.60 -11.05
CA VAL A 33 1.12 2.47 -10.48
C VAL A 33 2.54 2.90 -10.07
N ALA A 34 3.16 3.78 -10.84
CA ALA A 34 4.48 4.30 -10.47
C ALA A 34 4.42 5.09 -9.16
N ALA A 35 3.40 5.93 -8.99
CA ALA A 35 3.22 6.69 -7.75
C ALA A 35 2.90 5.76 -6.56
N TYR A 36 2.12 4.72 -6.81
CA TYR A 36 1.81 3.70 -5.81
C TYR A 36 3.09 3.01 -5.31
N ALA A 37 3.90 2.52 -6.25
CA ALA A 37 5.15 1.85 -5.92
C ALA A 37 6.12 2.80 -5.22
N HIS A 38 6.15 4.07 -5.62
CA HIS A 38 6.97 5.09 -4.98
C HIS A 38 6.64 5.23 -3.49
N ASP A 39 5.37 5.23 -3.13
CA ASP A 39 4.95 5.32 -1.74
C ASP A 39 5.38 4.08 -0.94
N VAL A 40 5.25 2.89 -1.52
CA VAL A 40 5.75 1.68 -0.86
C VAL A 40 7.24 1.80 -0.59
N GLU A 41 8.02 2.10 -1.61
CA GLU A 41 9.49 2.10 -1.53
C GLU A 41 10.03 3.24 -0.67
N ASN A 42 9.46 4.42 -0.76
CA ASN A 42 10.01 5.61 -0.11
C ASN A 42 9.36 5.95 1.21
N GLU A 43 8.16 5.46 1.48
CA GLU A 43 7.49 5.73 2.74
C GLU A 43 7.52 4.53 3.68
N PHE A 44 7.08 3.36 3.22
CA PHE A 44 7.08 2.17 4.06
C PHE A 44 8.47 1.55 4.18
N LEU A 45 9.15 1.32 3.09
CA LEU A 45 10.41 0.58 3.11
C LEU A 45 11.61 1.40 3.59
N LYS A 46 11.47 2.71 3.68
CA LYS A 46 12.47 3.58 4.31
C LYS A 46 12.10 3.97 5.73
N CYS A 47 11.12 3.28 6.31
CA CYS A 47 10.68 3.46 7.69
C CYS A 47 10.13 4.86 8.00
N ARG A 48 9.61 5.58 7.00
CA ARG A 48 8.94 6.85 7.21
C ARG A 48 7.52 6.64 7.75
N TYR A 49 6.83 5.61 7.22
CA TYR A 49 5.53 5.19 7.74
C TYR A 49 5.73 3.97 8.62
N ALA A 50 5.05 3.94 9.75
CA ALA A 50 5.02 2.81 10.68
C ALA A 50 6.43 2.26 11.00
N PRO A 51 7.38 3.10 11.49
CA PRO A 51 8.75 2.63 11.72
C PRO A 51 8.83 1.50 12.75
N PHE A 52 7.92 1.47 13.73
CA PHE A 52 7.92 0.45 14.79
C PHE A 52 7.07 -0.77 14.45
N SER A 53 6.43 -0.78 13.30
CA SER A 53 5.52 -1.86 12.89
C SER A 53 6.13 -2.71 11.79
N SER A 54 5.70 -3.96 11.71
CA SER A 54 6.17 -4.90 10.68
C SER A 54 5.20 -5.04 9.51
N SER A 55 4.14 -4.24 9.47
CA SER A 55 3.19 -4.25 8.36
C SER A 55 2.43 -2.94 8.24
N GLY A 56 1.87 -2.73 7.08
CA GLY A 56 0.98 -1.63 6.76
C GLY A 56 0.26 -1.93 5.45
N ALA A 57 -0.54 -1.01 4.95
CA ALA A 57 -1.33 -1.26 3.75
C ALA A 57 -1.32 -0.10 2.77
N MET A 58 -1.41 -0.48 1.49
CA MET A 58 -1.80 0.38 0.40
C MET A 58 -3.23 0.01 0.01
N VAL A 59 -4.07 1.00 -0.21
CA VAL A 59 -5.42 0.78 -0.72
C VAL A 59 -5.46 1.29 -2.17
N ALA A 60 -5.71 0.38 -3.09
CA ALA A 60 -5.79 0.70 -4.51
C ALA A 60 -7.27 0.84 -4.90
N TYR A 61 -7.68 2.06 -5.25
CA TYR A 61 -9.02 2.33 -5.77
C TYR A 61 -8.98 2.19 -7.28
N LEU A 62 -9.58 1.11 -7.78
CA LEU A 62 -9.55 0.76 -9.19
C LEU A 62 -10.85 1.18 -9.84
N ILE A 63 -10.81 2.25 -10.62
CA ILE A 63 -12.01 2.77 -11.27
C ILE A 63 -12.18 2.22 -12.69
N SER A 64 -11.16 1.56 -13.22
CA SER A 64 -11.24 0.85 -14.52
C SER A 64 -10.21 -0.26 -14.53
N GLY A 65 -10.44 -1.25 -15.40
CA GLY A 65 -9.55 -2.39 -15.53
C GLY A 65 -9.82 -3.47 -14.49
N ALA A 66 -9.02 -4.52 -14.53
CA ALA A 66 -9.16 -5.67 -13.66
C ALA A 66 -8.15 -5.63 -12.52
N ALA A 67 -8.57 -6.10 -11.34
CA ALA A 67 -7.68 -6.17 -10.17
C ALA A 67 -6.45 -7.03 -10.43
N THR A 68 -6.59 -8.13 -11.16
CA THR A 68 -5.47 -9.01 -11.50
C THR A 68 -4.38 -8.28 -12.29
N ASP A 69 -4.79 -7.42 -13.24
CA ASP A 69 -3.85 -6.65 -14.04
C ASP A 69 -3.15 -5.58 -13.20
N ALA A 70 -3.89 -4.91 -12.33
CA ALA A 70 -3.32 -3.91 -11.43
C ALA A 70 -2.30 -4.55 -10.48
N LEU A 71 -2.65 -5.68 -9.87
CA LEU A 71 -1.75 -6.39 -8.97
C LEU A 71 -0.49 -6.89 -9.70
N SER A 72 -0.64 -7.38 -10.93
CA SER A 72 0.49 -7.79 -11.75
C SER A 72 1.44 -6.62 -12.03
N SER A 73 0.88 -5.45 -12.34
CA SER A 73 1.67 -4.24 -12.57
C SER A 73 2.40 -3.78 -11.31
N ILE A 74 1.73 -3.87 -10.16
CA ILE A 74 2.33 -3.55 -8.87
C ILE A 74 3.50 -4.49 -8.57
N ALA A 75 3.29 -5.80 -8.76
CA ALA A 75 4.34 -6.80 -8.52
C ALA A 75 5.57 -6.54 -9.41
N THR A 76 5.34 -6.27 -10.68
CA THR A 76 6.42 -5.97 -11.63
C THR A 76 7.16 -4.71 -11.21
N ARG A 77 6.44 -3.67 -10.83
CA ARG A 77 7.04 -2.39 -10.46
C ARG A 77 7.85 -2.49 -9.17
N LEU A 78 7.36 -3.26 -8.20
CA LEU A 78 8.07 -3.49 -6.94
C LEU A 78 9.15 -4.57 -7.05
N GLY A 79 9.13 -5.35 -8.12
CA GLY A 79 10.08 -6.44 -8.32
C GLY A 79 9.96 -7.56 -7.29
N CYS A 80 8.71 -7.91 -6.93
CA CYS A 80 8.46 -8.89 -5.88
C CYS A 80 7.27 -9.78 -6.23
N GLU A 81 7.13 -10.87 -5.47
CA GLU A 81 5.95 -11.72 -5.54
C GLU A 81 4.85 -11.17 -4.63
N LEU A 82 3.60 -11.43 -5.02
CA LEU A 82 2.44 -11.14 -4.20
C LEU A 82 1.86 -12.45 -3.67
N HIS A 83 1.50 -12.44 -2.39
CA HIS A 83 0.98 -13.61 -1.69
C HIS A 83 -0.48 -13.42 -1.36
N GLU A 84 -1.21 -14.53 -1.28
CA GLU A 84 -2.61 -14.50 -0.86
C GLU A 84 -2.73 -14.14 0.61
N VAL A 85 -3.77 -13.37 0.94
CA VAL A 85 -4.07 -13.03 2.33
C VAL A 85 -4.99 -14.10 2.90
N VAL A 86 -4.62 -14.68 4.03
CA VAL A 86 -5.42 -15.71 4.69
C VAL A 86 -6.80 -15.14 5.06
N GLY A 87 -7.85 -15.85 4.68
CA GLY A 87 -9.22 -15.41 4.92
C GLY A 87 -9.78 -14.48 3.85
N HIS A 88 -8.99 -14.12 2.83
CA HIS A 88 -9.42 -13.21 1.76
C HIS A 88 -9.51 -13.92 0.40
N SER A 89 -9.79 -15.21 0.37
CA SER A 89 -9.78 -15.99 -0.88
C SER A 89 -10.77 -15.47 -1.93
N ALA A 90 -11.87 -14.84 -1.49
CA ALA A 90 -12.86 -14.25 -2.39
C ALA A 90 -12.56 -12.80 -2.76
N ARG A 91 -11.45 -12.25 -2.31
CA ARG A 91 -11.09 -10.85 -2.51
C ARG A 91 -9.77 -10.74 -3.27
N PRO A 92 -9.61 -9.69 -4.08
CA PRO A 92 -8.36 -9.50 -4.84
C PRO A 92 -7.27 -8.84 -4.00
N ASN A 93 -7.19 -9.17 -2.73
CA ASN A 93 -6.17 -8.62 -1.84
C ASN A 93 -4.95 -9.53 -1.81
N ARG A 94 -3.78 -8.91 -1.73
CA ARG A 94 -2.50 -9.62 -1.68
C ARG A 94 -1.57 -8.90 -0.70
N TYR A 95 -0.46 -9.52 -0.36
CA TYR A 95 0.60 -8.83 0.37
C TYR A 95 1.96 -9.18 -0.21
N SER A 96 2.92 -8.30 0.01
CA SER A 96 4.30 -8.50 -0.42
C SER A 96 5.23 -8.40 0.78
N LYS A 97 6.29 -9.22 0.77
CA LYS A 97 7.29 -9.27 1.84
C LYS A 97 8.52 -8.49 1.42
N HIS A 98 9.00 -7.66 2.33
CA HIS A 98 10.13 -6.79 2.03
C HIS A 98 11.13 -6.76 3.17
N THR A 99 12.37 -6.39 2.82
CA THR A 99 13.37 -5.98 3.80
C THR A 99 13.49 -4.47 3.71
N ARG A 100 13.39 -3.81 4.86
CA ARG A 100 13.42 -2.35 4.93
C ARG A 100 14.84 -1.82 5.02
N CYS A 101 15.02 -0.59 4.56
CA CYS A 101 16.23 0.17 4.80
C CYS A 101 16.08 0.88 6.14
N VAL A 102 16.55 0.24 7.22
CA VAL A 102 16.48 0.81 8.56
C VAL A 102 17.58 1.85 8.72
N PRO A 103 17.26 3.10 9.13
CA PRO A 103 18.29 4.11 9.31
C PRO A 103 19.30 3.73 10.38
N PRO A 104 20.58 4.16 10.25
CA PRO A 104 21.61 3.85 11.23
C PRO A 104 21.20 4.30 12.64
N GLY A 105 21.48 3.47 13.63
CA GLY A 105 21.17 3.76 15.04
C GLY A 105 19.74 3.48 15.44
N LYS A 106 18.90 3.03 14.53
CA LYS A 106 17.51 2.67 14.83
C LYS A 106 17.35 1.16 14.94
N THR A 107 16.39 0.73 15.75
CA THR A 107 16.09 -0.69 15.98
C THR A 107 14.72 -1.07 15.43
N TYR A 108 14.29 -0.42 14.35
CA TYR A 108 13.02 -0.72 13.69
C TYR A 108 13.02 -2.13 13.10
N PRO A 109 11.84 -2.79 13.00
CA PRO A 109 11.77 -4.07 12.32
C PRO A 109 12.27 -3.97 10.88
N SER A 110 13.19 -4.86 10.50
CA SER A 110 13.72 -4.87 9.13
C SER A 110 12.82 -5.62 8.16
N SER A 111 12.03 -6.59 8.64
CA SER A 111 11.05 -7.30 7.83
C SER A 111 9.74 -6.52 7.80
N PHE A 112 9.13 -6.39 6.63
CA PHE A 112 7.90 -5.63 6.50
C PHE A 112 6.97 -6.30 5.49
N ASP A 113 5.71 -6.51 5.88
CA ASP A 113 4.66 -7.00 5.00
C ASP A 113 3.79 -5.84 4.56
N CYS A 114 3.75 -5.57 3.27
CA CYS A 114 2.91 -4.53 2.70
C CYS A 114 1.65 -5.19 2.12
N TYR A 115 0.49 -4.85 2.66
CA TYR A 115 -0.79 -5.35 2.18
C TYR A 115 -1.30 -4.45 1.05
N HIS A 116 -1.78 -5.08 -0.01
CA HIS A 116 -2.34 -4.40 -1.18
C HIS A 116 -3.83 -4.72 -1.23
N LEU A 117 -4.63 -3.79 -0.74
CA LEU A 117 -6.08 -3.94 -0.66
C LEU A 117 -6.69 -3.27 -1.88
N VAL A 118 -7.36 -4.05 -2.72
CA VAL A 118 -7.90 -3.55 -3.98
C VAL A 118 -9.41 -3.41 -3.88
N LEU A 119 -9.90 -2.19 -4.12
CA LEU A 119 -11.31 -1.89 -4.17
C LEU A 119 -11.68 -1.55 -5.62
N GLU A 120 -12.55 -2.35 -6.21
CA GLU A 120 -12.99 -2.18 -7.59
C GLU A 120 -14.31 -1.44 -7.64
N TYR A 121 -14.41 -0.47 -8.55
CA TYR A 121 -15.63 0.29 -8.80
C TYR A 121 -15.99 0.18 -10.28
N PRO A 122 -16.48 -1.00 -10.71
CA PRO A 122 -16.80 -1.21 -12.14
C PRO A 122 -17.89 -0.24 -12.60
N GLY A 123 -17.70 0.34 -13.77
CA GLY A 123 -18.63 1.30 -14.33
C GLY A 123 -18.48 2.73 -13.82
N LEU A 124 -17.64 2.98 -12.80
CA LEU A 124 -17.32 4.32 -12.35
C LEU A 124 -16.14 4.82 -13.17
N THR A 125 -16.34 5.86 -13.96
CA THR A 125 -15.29 6.44 -14.78
C THR A 125 -15.09 7.90 -14.42
N ARG A 126 -13.92 8.44 -14.76
CA ARG A 126 -13.61 9.84 -14.50
C ARG A 126 -14.56 10.78 -15.23
N SER A 127 -14.90 10.46 -16.47
CA SER A 127 -15.84 11.29 -17.25
C SER A 127 -17.24 11.31 -16.62
N ARG A 128 -17.71 10.19 -16.06
CA ARG A 128 -19.00 10.16 -15.35
C ARG A 128 -18.95 11.01 -14.09
N VAL A 129 -17.85 10.96 -13.37
CA VAL A 129 -17.68 11.75 -12.16
C VAL A 129 -17.62 13.24 -12.50
N SER A 130 -16.92 13.61 -13.56
CA SER A 130 -16.74 15.03 -13.94
C SER A 130 -18.01 15.68 -14.49
N THR A 131 -19.00 14.91 -14.97
CA THR A 131 -20.25 15.46 -15.48
C THR A 131 -21.27 15.76 -14.37
N ARG A 132 -20.92 15.45 -13.14
CA ARG A 132 -21.76 15.73 -11.99
C ARG A 132 -21.31 16.96 -11.26
#